data_e526ee0408b4b82e4d6a1a80eadc3e34
#
_entry.id   e526ee0408b4b82e4d6a1a80eadc3e34
#
_cell.length_a   1.000
_cell.length_b   1.000
_cell.length_c   1.000
_cell.angle_alpha   90.00
_cell.angle_beta   90.00
_cell.angle_gamma   90.00
#
_symmetry.space_group_name_H-M   'P 1'
#
loop_
_entity.id
_entity.type
_entity.pdbx_description
1 polymer ?
#
loop_
_entity_poly.entity_id
_entity_poly.type
_entity_poly.pdbx_seq_one_letter_code
_entity_poly.pdbx_strand_id
1 'polypeptide(L)'
;AALLHDVAKPDCKQVDDEGIAHFYKHPEYGAKKARGILRRLKFDNETVATVTTLIRYHDRRHENCVLSDEPQPRKAKQAMRRLMNQAGTDLMPLLFTLQQADLLSQSEYKQKEKLMRLEAAKRCYREICEAGEAVCVKDLTIGGRELIQMGMTPGPAIGEMLQQLLEHVLAHPEDNEKEKLLFLAKEWKK
;
A
#
# COMPACT_ATOMS: atom_id res chain seq x y z
N ALA A 1 -15.52 7.21 2.66
CA ALA A 1 -14.79 6.70 1.48
C ALA A 1 -15.75 6.17 0.42
N ALA A 2 -16.65 5.23 0.74
CA ALA A 2 -17.55 4.59 -0.24
C ALA A 2 -18.31 5.57 -1.14
N LEU A 3 -18.85 6.66 -0.60
CA LEU A 3 -19.59 7.68 -1.39
C LEU A 3 -18.71 8.42 -2.42
N LEU A 4 -17.41 8.55 -2.16
CA LEU A 4 -16.50 9.40 -2.94
C LEU A 4 -15.41 8.62 -3.70
N HIS A 5 -15.33 7.28 -3.59
CA HIS A 5 -14.22 6.51 -4.16
C HIS A 5 -14.09 6.70 -5.69
N ASP A 6 -15.20 6.84 -6.35
CA ASP A 6 -15.32 6.98 -7.81
C ASP A 6 -15.57 8.41 -8.31
N VAL A 7 -15.47 9.41 -7.44
CA VAL A 7 -15.84 10.81 -7.73
C VAL A 7 -15.07 11.43 -8.92
N ALA A 8 -13.93 10.87 -9.30
CA ALA A 8 -13.13 11.33 -10.43
C ALA A 8 -13.28 10.47 -11.70
N LYS A 9 -14.08 9.41 -11.72
CA LYS A 9 -14.29 8.59 -12.94
C LYS A 9 -14.77 9.42 -14.13
N PRO A 10 -15.72 10.37 -13.99
CA PRO A 10 -16.13 11.21 -15.12
C PRO A 10 -14.98 12.01 -15.72
N ASP A 11 -14.05 12.52 -14.88
CA ASP A 11 -12.93 13.35 -15.34
C ASP A 11 -11.80 12.52 -15.98
N CYS A 12 -11.76 11.22 -15.70
CA CYS A 12 -10.70 10.29 -16.15
C CYS A 12 -11.17 9.36 -17.27
N LYS A 13 -12.39 9.54 -17.77
CA LYS A 13 -12.95 8.67 -18.81
C LYS A 13 -12.20 8.84 -20.12
N GLN A 14 -11.68 7.73 -20.63
CA GLN A 14 -11.12 7.59 -21.97
C GLN A 14 -11.79 6.40 -22.66
N VAL A 15 -12.07 6.53 -23.95
CA VAL A 15 -12.68 5.44 -24.72
C VAL A 15 -11.63 5.00 -25.74
N ASP A 16 -11.37 3.69 -25.81
CA ASP A 16 -10.46 3.12 -26.80
C ASP A 16 -11.14 2.91 -28.16
N ASP A 17 -10.38 2.43 -29.14
CA ASP A 17 -10.84 2.19 -30.51
C ASP A 17 -11.92 1.09 -30.60
N GLU A 18 -12.06 0.26 -29.56
CA GLU A 18 -13.08 -0.79 -29.43
C GLU A 18 -14.36 -0.28 -28.74
N GLY A 19 -14.39 1.00 -28.33
CA GLY A 19 -15.52 1.60 -27.63
C GLY A 19 -15.57 1.30 -26.13
N ILE A 20 -14.51 0.72 -25.57
CA ILE A 20 -14.41 0.38 -24.15
C ILE A 20 -13.96 1.59 -23.36
N ALA A 21 -14.68 1.92 -22.27
CA ALA A 21 -14.32 3.02 -21.39
C ALA A 21 -13.28 2.61 -20.34
N HIS A 22 -12.22 3.39 -20.24
CA HIS A 22 -11.16 3.26 -19.22
C HIS A 22 -11.15 4.49 -18.32
N PHE A 23 -10.72 4.32 -17.06
CA PHE A 23 -10.71 5.38 -16.05
C PHE A 23 -9.33 5.45 -15.36
N TYR A 24 -8.28 5.64 -16.17
CA TYR A 24 -6.90 5.64 -15.67
C TYR A 24 -6.67 6.72 -14.63
N LYS A 25 -5.98 6.35 -13.53
CA LYS A 25 -5.61 7.24 -12.42
C LYS A 25 -6.78 7.88 -11.67
N HIS A 26 -8.04 7.37 -11.86
CA HIS A 26 -9.17 7.90 -11.10
C HIS A 26 -8.99 7.82 -9.57
N PRO A 27 -8.26 6.84 -8.97
CA PRO A 27 -8.05 6.82 -7.52
C PRO A 27 -7.20 8.00 -7.04
N GLU A 28 -6.13 8.36 -7.76
CA GLU A 28 -5.27 9.49 -7.42
C GLU A 28 -6.00 10.82 -7.54
N TYR A 29 -6.70 11.04 -8.66
CA TYR A 29 -7.52 12.24 -8.88
C TYR A 29 -8.70 12.29 -7.90
N GLY A 30 -9.33 11.13 -7.64
CA GLY A 30 -10.41 10.98 -6.67
C GLY A 30 -9.99 11.37 -5.26
N ALA A 31 -8.83 10.91 -4.81
CA ALA A 31 -8.27 11.28 -3.52
C ALA A 31 -8.04 12.80 -3.40
N LYS A 32 -7.52 13.46 -4.45
CA LYS A 32 -7.37 14.94 -4.47
C LYS A 32 -8.71 15.65 -4.40
N LYS A 33 -9.69 15.22 -5.20
CA LYS A 33 -11.03 15.81 -5.28
C LYS A 33 -11.78 15.64 -3.94
N ALA A 34 -11.74 14.41 -3.38
CA ALA A 34 -12.33 14.10 -2.09
C ALA A 34 -11.72 14.94 -0.96
N ARG A 35 -10.39 15.17 -0.95
CA ARG A 35 -9.73 16.06 0.02
C ARG A 35 -10.32 17.48 -0.01
N GLY A 36 -10.52 18.05 -1.20
CA GLY A 36 -11.14 19.36 -1.37
C GLY A 36 -12.58 19.41 -0.85
N ILE A 37 -13.37 18.37 -1.17
CA ILE A 37 -14.76 18.24 -0.72
C ILE A 37 -14.84 18.15 0.82
N LEU A 38 -14.06 17.24 1.42
CA LEU A 38 -14.09 17.01 2.86
C LEU A 38 -13.61 18.23 3.66
N ARG A 39 -12.56 18.94 3.18
CA ARG A 39 -12.10 20.19 3.81
C ARG A 39 -13.16 21.30 3.74
N ARG A 40 -13.85 21.44 2.61
CA ARG A 40 -14.94 22.40 2.46
C ARG A 40 -16.10 22.08 3.42
N LEU A 41 -16.35 20.79 3.66
CA LEU A 41 -17.34 20.31 4.62
C LEU A 41 -16.83 20.32 6.07
N LYS A 42 -15.62 20.83 6.32
CA LYS A 42 -14.99 20.98 7.64
C LYS A 42 -14.81 19.66 8.41
N PHE A 43 -14.56 18.56 7.70
CA PHE A 43 -14.11 17.32 8.34
C PHE A 43 -12.73 17.52 8.95
N ASP A 44 -12.45 16.82 10.05
CA ASP A 44 -11.16 16.82 10.73
C ASP A 44 -10.04 16.22 9.85
N ASN A 45 -8.80 16.52 10.20
CA ASN A 45 -7.63 16.11 9.40
C ASN A 45 -7.45 14.58 9.36
N GLU A 46 -7.77 13.88 10.43
CA GLU A 46 -7.67 12.42 10.52
C GLU A 46 -8.68 11.75 9.58
N THR A 47 -9.93 12.17 9.62
CA THR A 47 -10.98 11.73 8.69
C THR A 47 -10.58 12.02 7.24
N VAL A 48 -10.07 13.22 6.95
CA VAL A 48 -9.62 13.59 5.60
C VAL A 48 -8.48 12.68 5.15
N ALA A 49 -7.47 12.44 6.00
CA ALA A 49 -6.34 11.57 5.68
C ALA A 49 -6.80 10.13 5.42
N THR A 50 -7.57 9.55 6.32
CA THR A 50 -8.13 8.19 6.21
C THR A 50 -8.93 8.01 4.93
N VAL A 51 -9.91 8.87 4.68
CA VAL A 51 -10.79 8.75 3.50
C VAL A 51 -10.00 8.89 2.20
N THR A 52 -9.08 9.86 2.12
CA THR A 52 -8.28 10.06 0.90
C THR A 52 -7.29 8.93 0.66
N THR A 53 -6.74 8.30 1.70
CA THR A 53 -5.90 7.10 1.58
C THR A 53 -6.71 5.91 1.08
N LEU A 54 -7.88 5.65 1.66
CA LEU A 54 -8.77 4.58 1.20
C LEU A 54 -9.16 4.77 -0.27
N ILE A 55 -9.52 5.99 -0.69
CA ILE A 55 -9.84 6.29 -2.08
C ILE A 55 -8.63 6.06 -2.99
N ARG A 56 -7.43 6.44 -2.58
CA ARG A 56 -6.21 6.28 -3.39
C ARG A 56 -5.90 4.82 -3.70
N TYR A 57 -6.22 3.90 -2.78
CA TYR A 57 -5.82 2.50 -2.89
C TYR A 57 -6.99 1.53 -3.13
N HIS A 58 -8.24 2.02 -3.27
CA HIS A 58 -9.41 1.15 -3.39
C HIS A 58 -9.39 0.25 -4.63
N ASP A 59 -8.86 0.73 -5.78
CA ASP A 59 -8.80 -0.03 -7.03
C ASP A 59 -7.51 -0.87 -7.18
N ARG A 60 -6.81 -1.16 -6.06
CA ARG A 60 -5.64 -2.06 -6.10
C ARG A 60 -6.09 -3.49 -6.38
N ARG A 61 -5.66 -4.01 -7.52
CA ARG A 61 -5.88 -5.41 -7.91
C ARG A 61 -4.82 -6.29 -7.29
N HIS A 62 -5.23 -7.42 -6.71
CA HIS A 62 -4.34 -8.35 -6.02
C HIS A 62 -3.94 -9.52 -6.93
N GLU A 63 -3.51 -9.22 -8.15
CA GLU A 63 -3.23 -10.21 -9.21
C GLU A 63 -2.11 -11.20 -8.87
N ASN A 64 -1.18 -10.79 -8.00
CA ASN A 64 -0.08 -11.65 -7.57
C ASN A 64 -0.49 -12.68 -6.49
N CYS A 65 -1.68 -12.53 -5.88
CA CYS A 65 -2.15 -13.46 -4.87
C CYS A 65 -2.69 -14.74 -5.51
N VAL A 66 -2.28 -15.89 -4.96
CA VAL A 66 -2.78 -17.21 -5.39
C VAL A 66 -4.05 -17.58 -4.65
N LEU A 67 -4.96 -18.26 -5.34
CA LEU A 67 -6.29 -18.61 -4.80
C LEU A 67 -6.28 -19.90 -3.99
N SER A 68 -5.20 -20.72 -4.09
CA SER A 68 -5.02 -21.93 -3.30
C SER A 68 -4.81 -21.62 -1.82
N ASP A 69 -4.98 -22.64 -0.97
CA ASP A 69 -4.73 -22.53 0.47
C ASP A 69 -3.23 -22.58 0.85
N GLU A 70 -2.36 -22.68 -0.15
CA GLU A 70 -0.92 -22.61 0.05
C GLU A 70 -0.47 -21.22 0.50
N PRO A 71 0.68 -21.10 1.19
CA PRO A 71 1.26 -19.83 1.56
C PRO A 71 1.42 -18.90 0.35
N GLN A 72 1.15 -17.62 0.54
CA GLN A 72 1.22 -16.66 -0.54
C GLN A 72 2.65 -16.51 -1.08
N PRO A 73 2.84 -16.45 -2.41
CA PRO A 73 4.16 -16.37 -3.02
C PRO A 73 4.89 -15.08 -2.66
N ARG A 74 6.22 -15.12 -2.67
CA ARG A 74 7.10 -13.97 -2.33
C ARG A 74 6.67 -12.67 -3.05
N LYS A 75 6.32 -12.78 -4.34
CA LYS A 75 5.89 -11.62 -5.15
C LYS A 75 4.59 -11.00 -4.63
N ALA A 76 3.63 -11.82 -4.18
CA ALA A 76 2.40 -11.33 -3.58
C ALA A 76 2.67 -10.66 -2.23
N LYS A 77 3.49 -11.29 -1.36
CA LYS A 77 3.89 -10.72 -0.07
C LYS A 77 4.64 -9.41 -0.23
N GLN A 78 5.57 -9.30 -1.19
CA GLN A 78 6.28 -8.06 -1.49
C GLN A 78 5.31 -6.93 -1.91
N ALA A 79 4.36 -7.23 -2.80
CA ALA A 79 3.35 -6.27 -3.22
C ALA A 79 2.44 -5.83 -2.06
N MET A 80 2.08 -6.78 -1.18
CA MET A 80 1.27 -6.51 0.00
C MET A 80 2.03 -5.66 1.03
N ARG A 81 3.30 -5.97 1.36
CA ARG A 81 4.13 -5.13 2.26
C ARG A 81 4.24 -3.69 1.75
N ARG A 82 4.45 -3.50 0.45
CA ARG A 82 4.45 -2.16 -0.16
C ARG A 82 3.11 -1.45 -0.01
N LEU A 83 2.00 -2.16 -0.20
CA LEU A 83 0.67 -1.59 0.01
C LEU A 83 0.45 -1.21 1.49
N MET A 84 0.83 -2.09 2.42
CA MET A 84 0.76 -1.81 3.87
C MET A 84 1.61 -0.59 4.26
N ASN A 85 2.82 -0.47 3.69
CA ASN A 85 3.67 0.72 3.89
C ASN A 85 3.01 2.00 3.37
N GLN A 86 2.42 1.96 2.19
CA GLN A 86 1.83 3.14 1.52
C GLN A 86 0.49 3.55 2.12
N ALA A 87 -0.36 2.59 2.47
CA ALA A 87 -1.72 2.85 2.98
C ALA A 87 -1.76 2.98 4.50
N GLY A 88 -0.80 2.38 5.20
CA GLY A 88 -0.80 2.17 6.64
C GLY A 88 -1.43 0.84 7.01
N THR A 89 -0.71 0.06 7.83
CA THR A 89 -1.14 -1.28 8.26
C THR A 89 -2.52 -1.25 8.92
N ASP A 90 -2.78 -0.25 9.76
CA ASP A 90 -4.04 -0.11 10.51
C ASP A 90 -5.25 0.18 9.59
N LEU A 91 -5.02 0.74 8.40
CA LEU A 91 -6.09 1.03 7.44
C LEU A 91 -6.42 -0.14 6.52
N MET A 92 -5.59 -1.19 6.49
CA MET A 92 -5.81 -2.35 5.61
C MET A 92 -7.17 -3.04 5.80
N PRO A 93 -7.68 -3.28 7.02
CA PRO A 93 -9.01 -3.86 7.20
C PRO A 93 -10.13 -3.00 6.60
N LEU A 94 -10.05 -1.67 6.77
CA LEU A 94 -11.01 -0.74 6.17
C LEU A 94 -10.90 -0.69 4.64
N LEU A 95 -9.68 -0.77 4.12
CA LEU A 95 -9.44 -0.84 2.67
C LEU A 95 -10.06 -2.10 2.06
N PHE A 96 -9.86 -3.26 2.67
CA PHE A 96 -10.49 -4.51 2.24
C PHE A 96 -12.01 -4.45 2.31
N THR A 97 -12.56 -3.82 3.34
CA THR A 97 -14.02 -3.62 3.47
C THR A 97 -14.55 -2.75 2.33
N LEU A 98 -13.86 -1.66 1.99
CA LEU A 98 -14.23 -0.79 0.88
C LEU A 98 -14.15 -1.54 -0.46
N GLN A 99 -13.07 -2.28 -0.71
CA GLN A 99 -12.89 -3.09 -1.91
C GLN A 99 -13.98 -4.16 -2.05
N GLN A 100 -14.34 -4.83 -0.95
CA GLN A 100 -15.40 -5.82 -0.96
C GLN A 100 -16.76 -5.19 -1.27
N ALA A 101 -17.09 -4.06 -0.68
CA ALA A 101 -18.33 -3.34 -0.94
C ALA A 101 -18.42 -2.87 -2.41
N ASP A 102 -17.32 -2.35 -2.95
CA ASP A 102 -17.24 -1.96 -4.36
C ASP A 102 -17.44 -3.17 -5.30
N LEU A 103 -16.74 -4.28 -5.05
CA LEU A 103 -16.89 -5.51 -5.84
C LEU A 103 -18.32 -6.06 -5.81
N LEU A 104 -18.99 -6.03 -4.66
CA LEU A 104 -20.37 -6.49 -4.52
C LEU A 104 -21.38 -5.57 -5.24
N SER A 105 -21.05 -4.32 -5.46
CA SER A 105 -21.87 -3.35 -6.19
C SER A 105 -21.70 -3.39 -7.71
N GLN A 106 -20.65 -4.08 -8.20
CA GLN A 106 -20.36 -4.23 -9.63
C GLN A 106 -21.21 -5.34 -10.28
N SER A 107 -21.20 -5.41 -11.62
CA SER A 107 -21.83 -6.50 -12.35
C SER A 107 -21.25 -7.86 -11.98
N GLU A 108 -22.03 -8.93 -12.17
CA GLU A 108 -21.63 -10.31 -11.88
C GLU A 108 -20.44 -10.80 -12.72
N TYR A 109 -20.06 -10.05 -13.77
CA TYR A 109 -18.93 -10.39 -14.62
C TYR A 109 -17.64 -10.50 -13.82
N LYS A 110 -17.08 -11.72 -13.74
CA LYS A 110 -15.89 -12.06 -12.94
C LYS A 110 -15.94 -11.68 -11.45
N GLN A 111 -17.12 -11.34 -10.91
CA GLN A 111 -17.27 -10.91 -9.52
C GLN A 111 -16.76 -11.99 -8.54
N LYS A 112 -17.12 -13.25 -8.76
CA LYS A 112 -16.66 -14.37 -7.92
C LYS A 112 -15.14 -14.47 -7.89
N GLU A 113 -14.48 -14.40 -9.06
CA GLU A 113 -13.01 -14.44 -9.15
C GLU A 113 -12.36 -13.28 -8.41
N LYS A 114 -12.88 -12.05 -8.60
CA LYS A 114 -12.38 -10.85 -7.91
C LYS A 114 -12.51 -10.96 -6.38
N LEU A 115 -13.64 -11.49 -5.88
CA LEU A 115 -13.85 -11.74 -4.45
C LEU A 115 -12.88 -12.79 -3.91
N MET A 116 -12.64 -13.87 -4.64
CA MET A 116 -11.64 -14.88 -4.25
C MET A 116 -10.23 -14.28 -4.18
N ARG A 117 -9.85 -13.41 -5.11
CA ARG A 117 -8.57 -12.68 -5.06
C ARG A 117 -8.48 -11.75 -3.86
N LEU A 118 -9.56 -11.07 -3.51
CA LEU A 118 -9.61 -10.22 -2.31
C LEU A 118 -9.43 -11.06 -1.03
N GLU A 119 -10.06 -12.23 -0.94
CA GLU A 119 -9.85 -13.13 0.20
C GLU A 119 -8.40 -13.66 0.26
N ALA A 120 -7.79 -13.98 -0.89
CA ALA A 120 -6.38 -14.33 -0.96
C ALA A 120 -5.46 -13.17 -0.50
N ALA A 121 -5.81 -11.92 -0.84
CA ALA A 121 -5.10 -10.74 -0.37
C ALA A 121 -5.22 -10.54 1.15
N LYS A 122 -6.41 -10.77 1.72
CA LYS A 122 -6.62 -10.75 3.17
C LYS A 122 -5.79 -11.82 3.89
N ARG A 123 -5.65 -13.02 3.30
CA ARG A 123 -4.74 -14.06 3.83
C ARG A 123 -3.29 -13.59 3.78
N CYS A 124 -2.83 -13.06 2.64
CA CYS A 124 -1.49 -12.55 2.47
C CYS A 124 -1.15 -11.48 3.52
N TYR A 125 -2.07 -10.55 3.77
CA TYR A 125 -1.93 -9.55 4.83
C TYR A 125 -1.78 -10.20 6.21
N ARG A 126 -2.64 -11.18 6.55
CA ARG A 126 -2.54 -11.89 7.85
C ARG A 126 -1.21 -12.62 8.01
N GLU A 127 -0.74 -13.34 6.98
CA GLU A 127 0.55 -14.03 7.00
C GLU A 127 1.72 -13.07 7.31
N ILE A 128 1.71 -11.86 6.74
CA ILE A 128 2.73 -10.83 6.99
C ILE A 128 2.66 -10.32 8.43
N CYS A 129 1.44 -10.04 8.93
CA CYS A 129 1.25 -9.58 10.30
C CYS A 129 1.64 -10.64 11.34
N GLU A 130 1.25 -11.90 11.13
CA GLU A 130 1.56 -13.03 12.02
C GLU A 130 3.07 -13.34 12.05
N ALA A 131 3.74 -13.17 10.90
CA ALA A 131 5.19 -13.32 10.81
C ALA A 131 5.97 -12.13 11.42
N GLY A 132 5.30 -11.02 11.78
CA GLY A 132 5.95 -9.82 12.29
C GLY A 132 6.89 -9.16 11.29
N GLU A 133 6.60 -9.32 9.97
CA GLU A 133 7.47 -8.76 8.93
C GLU A 133 7.44 -7.23 8.94
N ALA A 134 8.62 -6.61 8.75
CA ALA A 134 8.75 -5.16 8.71
C ALA A 134 8.03 -4.56 7.48
N VAL A 135 7.22 -3.52 7.72
CA VAL A 135 6.47 -2.82 6.69
C VAL A 135 6.65 -1.31 6.72
N CYS A 136 7.27 -0.77 7.79
CA CYS A 136 7.58 0.65 7.89
C CYS A 136 8.97 0.87 8.52
N VAL A 137 9.49 2.09 8.44
CA VAL A 137 10.83 2.43 8.96
C VAL A 137 10.99 2.10 10.45
N LYS A 138 9.90 2.16 11.23
CA LYS A 138 9.95 1.87 12.67
C LYS A 138 10.17 0.37 12.96
N ASP A 139 9.89 -0.50 11.99
CA ASP A 139 10.01 -1.95 12.10
C ASP A 139 11.42 -2.44 11.73
N LEU A 140 12.29 -1.54 11.22
CA LEU A 140 13.67 -1.87 10.93
C LEU A 140 14.44 -2.13 12.24
N THR A 141 15.33 -3.13 12.22
CA THR A 141 16.18 -3.47 13.38
C THR A 141 17.27 -2.44 13.68
N ILE A 142 17.46 -1.44 12.80
CA ILE A 142 18.32 -0.28 13.01
C ILE A 142 17.55 1.03 12.77
N GLY A 143 18.04 2.09 13.41
CA GLY A 143 17.51 3.44 13.26
C GLY A 143 18.60 4.47 13.00
N GLY A 144 18.25 5.74 13.14
CA GLY A 144 19.19 6.84 12.92
C GLY A 144 20.39 6.83 13.87
N ARG A 145 20.26 6.27 15.08
CA ARG A 145 21.35 6.17 16.05
C ARG A 145 22.47 5.28 15.54
N GLU A 146 22.13 4.09 15.04
CA GLU A 146 23.08 3.13 14.49
C GLU A 146 23.80 3.71 13.27
N LEU A 147 23.09 4.42 12.40
CA LEU A 147 23.66 5.07 11.23
C LEU A 147 24.63 6.21 11.61
N ILE A 148 24.32 6.98 12.66
CA ILE A 148 25.25 8.00 13.21
C ILE A 148 26.50 7.35 13.80
N GLN A 149 26.35 6.26 14.57
CA GLN A 149 27.47 5.49 15.12
C GLN A 149 28.38 4.92 14.03
N MET A 150 27.83 4.59 12.87
CA MET A 150 28.55 4.15 11.67
C MET A 150 29.26 5.32 10.95
N GLY A 151 29.10 6.56 11.43
CA GLY A 151 29.75 7.77 10.89
C GLY A 151 28.92 8.49 9.82
N MET A 152 27.59 8.32 9.77
CA MET A 152 26.73 9.22 9.02
C MET A 152 26.52 10.55 9.75
N THR A 153 26.57 11.65 9.01
CA THR A 153 26.28 12.96 9.58
C THR A 153 24.78 13.09 9.87
N PRO A 154 24.39 13.57 11.07
CA PRO A 154 22.99 13.86 11.37
C PRO A 154 22.36 14.79 10.33
N GLY A 155 21.21 14.43 9.79
CA GLY A 155 20.52 15.22 8.77
C GLY A 155 19.59 14.40 7.88
N PRO A 156 19.05 14.98 6.81
CA PRO A 156 18.10 14.32 5.90
C PRO A 156 18.62 13.00 5.30
N ALA A 157 19.92 12.89 5.05
CA ALA A 157 20.56 11.68 4.50
C ALA A 157 20.30 10.42 5.34
N ILE A 158 20.11 10.55 6.67
CA ILE A 158 19.74 9.43 7.54
C ILE A 158 18.33 8.92 7.17
N GLY A 159 17.38 9.83 6.98
CA GLY A 159 16.02 9.48 6.58
C GLY A 159 15.97 8.80 5.21
N GLU A 160 16.75 9.31 4.26
CA GLU A 160 16.89 8.72 2.92
C GLU A 160 17.48 7.31 2.97
N MET A 161 18.54 7.11 3.76
CA MET A 161 19.14 5.79 3.97
C MET A 161 18.15 4.80 4.61
N LEU A 162 17.43 5.21 5.65
CA LEU A 162 16.40 4.37 6.28
C LEU A 162 15.28 4.00 5.31
N GLN A 163 14.90 4.93 4.43
CA GLN A 163 13.91 4.65 3.39
C GLN A 163 14.44 3.65 2.35
N GLN A 164 15.70 3.76 1.93
CA GLN A 164 16.34 2.81 1.02
C GLN A 164 16.45 1.42 1.65
N LEU A 165 16.84 1.34 2.92
CA LEU A 165 16.88 0.08 3.67
C LEU A 165 15.50 -0.54 3.79
N LEU A 166 14.46 0.26 4.04
CA LEU A 166 13.09 -0.22 4.08
C LEU A 166 12.67 -0.80 2.72
N GLU A 167 12.92 -0.10 1.62
CA GLU A 167 12.59 -0.62 0.27
C GLU A 167 13.26 -1.97 -0.01
N HIS A 168 14.51 -2.16 0.46
CA HIS A 168 15.19 -3.44 0.40
C HIS A 168 14.46 -4.50 1.24
N VAL A 169 14.15 -4.19 2.50
CA VAL A 169 13.49 -5.12 3.44
C VAL A 169 12.07 -5.48 2.98
N LEU A 170 11.33 -4.56 2.37
CA LEU A 170 10.02 -4.88 1.78
C LEU A 170 10.11 -5.96 0.68
N ALA A 171 11.27 -6.08 0.01
CA ALA A 171 11.53 -7.13 -0.97
C ALA A 171 12.20 -8.37 -0.34
N HIS A 172 13.02 -8.17 0.68
CA HIS A 172 13.87 -9.15 1.34
C HIS A 172 13.68 -9.08 2.87
N PRO A 173 12.53 -9.54 3.43
CA PRO A 173 12.24 -9.41 4.84
C PRO A 173 13.25 -10.16 5.73
N GLU A 174 13.89 -11.20 5.20
CA GLU A 174 14.97 -11.97 5.82
C GLU A 174 16.22 -11.16 6.08
N ASP A 175 16.36 -9.99 5.48
CA ASP A 175 17.51 -9.11 5.66
C ASP A 175 17.28 -8.03 6.73
N ASN A 176 16.11 -8.05 7.42
CA ASN A 176 15.86 -7.14 8.54
C ASN A 176 16.63 -7.57 9.80
N GLU A 177 17.93 -7.73 9.66
CA GLU A 177 18.89 -8.04 10.72
C GLU A 177 19.90 -6.90 10.87
N LYS A 178 20.24 -6.55 12.11
CA LYS A 178 21.07 -5.38 12.41
C LYS A 178 22.40 -5.38 11.62
N GLU A 179 23.09 -6.51 11.59
CA GLU A 179 24.40 -6.63 10.93
C GLU A 179 24.28 -6.49 9.42
N LYS A 180 23.25 -7.11 8.81
CA LYS A 180 22.99 -7.03 7.38
C LYS A 180 22.62 -5.59 6.96
N LEU A 181 21.74 -4.93 7.73
CA LEU A 181 21.33 -3.57 7.41
C LEU A 181 22.48 -2.57 7.56
N LEU A 182 23.35 -2.73 8.57
CA LEU A 182 24.55 -1.91 8.71
C LEU A 182 25.54 -2.14 7.58
N PHE A 183 25.70 -3.38 7.12
CA PHE A 183 26.54 -3.70 5.97
C PHE A 183 26.01 -3.02 4.70
N LEU A 184 24.70 -3.16 4.40
CA LEU A 184 24.06 -2.52 3.26
C LEU A 184 24.20 -0.99 3.31
N ALA A 185 23.94 -0.39 4.47
CA ALA A 185 24.08 1.05 4.66
C ALA A 185 25.51 1.54 4.41
N LYS A 186 26.52 0.74 4.79
CA LYS A 186 27.93 1.06 4.54
C LYS A 186 28.28 1.02 3.04
N GLU A 187 27.76 0.02 2.32
CA GLU A 187 27.95 -0.10 0.89
C GLU A 187 27.26 1.04 0.10
N TRP A 188 26.10 1.48 0.54
CA TRP A 188 25.30 2.52 -0.13
C TRP A 188 25.70 3.95 0.23
N LYS A 189 26.48 4.12 1.29
CA LYS A 189 26.98 5.44 1.74
C LYS A 189 28.00 6.07 0.77
N LYS A 190 28.35 5.42 -0.35
CA LYS A 190 29.35 5.90 -1.33
C LYS A 190 28.97 7.20 -1.98
#